data_10e57068356e9b8a376ec38998717ca9
#
_entry.id   10e57068356e9b8a376ec38998717ca9
#
_cell.length_a   1.000
_cell.length_b   1.000
_cell.length_c   1.000
_cell.angle_alpha   90.00
_cell.angle_beta   90.00
_cell.angle_gamma   90.00
#
_symmetry.space_group_name_H-M   'P 1'
#
loop_
_entity.id
_entity.type
_entity.pdbx_description
1 polymer ?
#
loop_
_entity_poly.entity_id
_entity_poly.type
_entity_poly.pdbx_seq_one_letter_code
_entity_poly.pdbx_strand_id
1 'polypeptide(L)'
;MESFLLSFTVIFVAELGDKSQLMAMTFATRHRFWTVLGGITTATALVHLVSVGVGAILGEAFPTRPITFLAGIAFLAFGFWTLRGDKLSAEEKAKATQTTRSALFAVGIAFFLAELGDKTMLATITLATTHGWFGTWIGSTLGMVAADAMAIGVGALLGRSLPERIVRIGAAVLFFIFGAILLADAIRG
;
A
#
# COMPACT_ATOMS: atom_id res chain seq x y z
N MET A 1 -17.69 -3.36 7.86
CA MET A 1 -17.82 -2.71 6.53
C MET A 1 -16.96 -1.43 6.50
N GLU A 2 -17.04 -0.60 7.51
CA GLU A 2 -16.28 0.67 7.59
C GLU A 2 -14.77 0.47 7.48
N SER A 3 -14.18 -0.37 8.34
CA SER A 3 -12.73 -0.69 8.31
C SER A 3 -12.25 -1.16 6.93
N PHE A 4 -13.08 -1.98 6.26
CA PHE A 4 -12.78 -2.47 4.92
C PHE A 4 -12.75 -1.34 3.89
N LEU A 5 -13.83 -0.55 3.81
CA LEU A 5 -13.94 0.53 2.83
C LEU A 5 -12.88 1.60 3.04
N LEU A 6 -12.64 1.95 4.30
CA LEU A 6 -11.61 2.91 4.66
C LEU A 6 -10.23 2.42 4.22
N SER A 7 -9.84 1.21 4.64
CA SER A 7 -8.51 0.66 4.33
C SER A 7 -8.33 0.41 2.84
N PHE A 8 -9.36 -0.07 2.15
CA PHE A 8 -9.35 -0.22 0.70
C PHE A 8 -9.07 1.13 0.02
N THR A 9 -9.83 2.16 0.36
CA THR A 9 -9.71 3.47 -0.28
C THR A 9 -8.36 4.11 0.00
N VAL A 10 -7.93 4.10 1.27
CA VAL A 10 -6.64 4.68 1.69
C VAL A 10 -5.48 4.01 0.98
N ILE A 11 -5.42 2.67 1.01
CA ILE A 11 -4.30 1.95 0.41
C ILE A 11 -4.36 1.98 -1.12
N PHE A 12 -5.55 1.84 -1.73
CA PHE A 12 -5.72 1.98 -3.17
C PHE A 12 -5.17 3.33 -3.67
N VAL A 13 -5.54 4.44 -3.03
CA VAL A 13 -5.09 5.77 -3.46
C VAL A 13 -3.62 6.00 -3.12
N ALA A 14 -3.15 5.51 -1.97
CA ALA A 14 -1.74 5.59 -1.58
C ALA A 14 -0.82 4.87 -2.56
N GLU A 15 -1.30 3.77 -3.13
CA GLU A 15 -0.57 2.93 -4.08
C GLU A 15 -0.52 3.51 -5.49
N LEU A 16 -1.48 4.39 -5.84
CA LEU A 16 -1.48 5.00 -7.17
C LEU A 16 -0.21 5.83 -7.41
N GLY A 17 0.53 5.49 -8.47
CA GLY A 17 1.78 6.14 -8.84
C GLY A 17 2.98 5.78 -7.96
N ASP A 18 2.88 4.70 -7.18
CA ASP A 18 3.98 4.18 -6.37
C ASP A 18 4.97 3.33 -7.17
N LYS A 19 6.13 3.05 -6.57
CA LYS A 19 7.17 2.21 -7.17
C LYS A 19 6.72 0.78 -7.47
N SER A 20 5.86 0.22 -6.63
CA SER A 20 5.26 -1.11 -6.79
C SER A 20 4.49 -1.24 -8.09
N GLN A 21 3.73 -0.22 -8.49
CA GLN A 21 3.04 -0.21 -9.79
C GLN A 21 4.02 -0.28 -10.97
N LEU A 22 5.15 0.45 -10.91
CA LEU A 22 6.18 0.38 -11.95
C LEU A 22 6.81 -1.01 -12.00
N MET A 23 7.01 -1.64 -10.84
CA MET A 23 7.50 -3.01 -10.73
C MET A 23 6.49 -4.01 -11.28
N ALA A 24 5.20 -3.88 -10.93
CA ALA A 24 4.10 -4.69 -11.46
C ALA A 24 4.02 -4.64 -12.98
N MET A 25 4.07 -3.44 -13.54
CA MET A 25 4.10 -3.22 -15.00
C MET A 25 5.33 -3.87 -15.65
N THR A 26 6.51 -3.75 -15.03
CA THR A 26 7.76 -4.37 -15.53
C THR A 26 7.64 -5.90 -15.59
N PHE A 27 7.13 -6.53 -14.54
CA PHE A 27 6.86 -7.97 -14.54
C PHE A 27 5.81 -8.36 -15.60
N ALA A 28 4.76 -7.57 -15.77
CA ALA A 28 3.69 -7.83 -16.73
C ALA A 28 4.15 -7.76 -18.20
N THR A 29 5.27 -7.09 -18.51
CA THR A 29 5.87 -7.14 -19.85
C THR A 29 6.47 -8.52 -20.20
N ARG A 30 6.75 -9.36 -19.20
CA ARG A 30 7.47 -10.65 -19.36
C ARG A 30 6.64 -11.85 -18.93
N HIS A 31 5.63 -11.66 -18.13
CA HIS A 31 4.84 -12.71 -17.53
C HIS A 31 3.34 -12.48 -17.73
N ARG A 32 2.56 -13.57 -17.64
CA ARG A 32 1.09 -13.47 -17.78
C ARG A 32 0.50 -12.64 -16.64
N PHE A 33 -0.46 -11.80 -16.96
CA PHE A 33 -1.17 -10.94 -16.00
C PHE A 33 -1.57 -11.66 -14.70
N TRP A 34 -2.22 -12.81 -14.80
CA TRP A 34 -2.68 -13.56 -13.64
C TRP A 34 -1.55 -14.12 -12.77
N THR A 35 -0.40 -14.45 -13.38
CA THR A 35 0.78 -14.90 -12.64
C THR A 35 1.41 -13.77 -11.85
N VAL A 36 1.48 -12.58 -12.46
CA VAL A 36 1.97 -11.37 -11.79
C VAL A 36 1.02 -10.98 -10.66
N LEU A 37 -0.28 -10.88 -10.95
CA LEU A 37 -1.29 -10.52 -9.97
C LEU A 37 -1.35 -11.53 -8.80
N GLY A 38 -1.21 -12.82 -9.06
CA GLY A 38 -1.16 -13.85 -8.03
C GLY A 38 0.04 -13.69 -7.10
N GLY A 39 1.23 -13.39 -7.65
CA GLY A 39 2.44 -13.09 -6.86
C GLY A 39 2.26 -11.84 -5.99
N ILE A 40 1.74 -10.76 -6.58
CA ILE A 40 1.41 -9.52 -5.88
C ILE A 40 0.44 -9.80 -4.74
N THR A 41 -0.70 -10.44 -5.04
CA THR A 41 -1.74 -10.73 -4.05
C THR A 41 -1.18 -11.53 -2.87
N THR A 42 -0.37 -12.55 -3.13
CA THR A 42 0.21 -13.38 -2.07
C THR A 42 1.17 -12.57 -1.20
N ALA A 43 2.07 -11.81 -1.81
CA ALA A 43 3.03 -10.97 -1.11
C ALA A 43 2.34 -9.91 -0.25
N THR A 44 1.41 -9.16 -0.85
CA THR A 44 0.64 -8.11 -0.17
C THR A 44 -0.19 -8.68 0.97
N ALA A 45 -0.89 -9.79 0.76
CA ALA A 45 -1.68 -10.42 1.82
C ALA A 45 -0.82 -10.80 3.03
N LEU A 46 0.39 -11.31 2.81
CA LEU A 46 1.33 -11.66 3.88
C LEU A 46 1.87 -10.42 4.61
N VAL A 47 2.32 -9.40 3.88
CA VAL A 47 2.82 -8.16 4.47
C VAL A 47 1.72 -7.48 5.28
N HIS A 48 0.52 -7.35 4.71
CA HIS A 48 -0.61 -6.72 5.40
C HIS A 48 -1.12 -7.58 6.58
N LEU A 49 -1.02 -8.92 6.52
CA LEU A 49 -1.35 -9.77 7.67
C LEU A 49 -0.42 -9.49 8.86
N VAL A 50 0.88 -9.39 8.62
CA VAL A 50 1.85 -8.98 9.64
C VAL A 50 1.53 -7.57 10.13
N SER A 51 1.22 -6.64 9.23
CA SER A 51 0.89 -5.25 9.55
C SER A 51 -0.31 -5.15 10.50
N VAL A 52 -1.41 -5.84 10.17
CA VAL A 52 -2.61 -5.79 11.02
C VAL A 52 -2.40 -6.50 12.35
N GLY A 53 -1.58 -7.55 12.38
CA GLY A 53 -1.18 -8.21 13.63
C GLY A 53 -0.45 -7.24 14.57
N VAL A 54 0.55 -6.53 14.05
CA VAL A 54 1.28 -5.48 14.81
C VAL A 54 0.32 -4.37 15.22
N GLY A 55 -0.51 -3.86 14.30
CA GLY A 55 -1.47 -2.80 14.58
C GLY A 55 -2.50 -3.17 15.65
N ALA A 56 -3.03 -4.40 15.61
CA ALA A 56 -3.98 -4.89 16.62
C ALA A 56 -3.35 -4.96 18.02
N ILE A 57 -2.13 -5.52 18.13
CA ILE A 57 -1.39 -5.58 19.40
C ILE A 57 -1.15 -4.17 19.96
N LEU A 58 -0.73 -3.23 19.12
CA LEU A 58 -0.53 -1.84 19.55
C LEU A 58 -1.85 -1.18 19.98
N GLY A 59 -2.93 -1.42 19.24
CA GLY A 59 -4.26 -0.89 19.57
C GLY A 59 -4.83 -1.41 20.89
N GLU A 60 -4.53 -2.67 21.25
CA GLU A 60 -4.92 -3.25 22.55
C GLU A 60 -4.01 -2.81 23.71
N ALA A 61 -2.72 -2.59 23.45
CA ALA A 61 -1.73 -2.27 24.47
C ALA A 61 -1.80 -0.82 24.97
N PHE A 62 -2.37 0.08 24.19
CA PHE A 62 -2.38 1.52 24.50
C PHE A 62 -3.80 2.09 24.57
N PRO A 63 -4.04 3.15 25.38
CA PRO A 63 -5.32 3.86 25.40
C PRO A 63 -5.65 4.41 24.00
N THR A 64 -6.93 4.38 23.64
CA THR A 64 -7.40 4.77 22.29
C THR A 64 -6.99 6.18 21.91
N ARG A 65 -7.10 7.13 22.81
CA ARG A 65 -6.83 8.54 22.55
C ARG A 65 -5.40 8.85 22.10
N PRO A 66 -4.35 8.47 22.87
CA PRO A 66 -2.96 8.63 22.44
C PRO A 66 -2.65 7.90 21.14
N ILE A 67 -3.19 6.71 20.93
CA ILE A 67 -2.91 5.95 19.72
C ILE A 67 -3.56 6.61 18.49
N THR A 68 -4.78 7.12 18.61
CA THR A 68 -5.45 7.88 17.54
C THR A 68 -4.68 9.17 17.22
N PHE A 69 -4.14 9.85 18.22
CA PHE A 69 -3.30 11.03 18.02
C PHE A 69 -2.01 10.69 17.26
N LEU A 70 -1.31 9.64 17.68
CA LEU A 70 -0.10 9.16 16.98
C LEU A 70 -0.40 8.68 15.57
N ALA A 71 -1.53 8.00 15.37
CA ALA A 71 -2.01 7.61 14.06
C ALA A 71 -2.22 8.82 13.14
N GLY A 72 -2.84 9.89 13.64
CA GLY A 72 -3.02 11.13 12.91
C GLY A 72 -1.69 11.75 12.48
N ILE A 73 -0.70 11.80 13.37
CA ILE A 73 0.66 12.28 13.04
C ILE A 73 1.31 11.39 11.97
N ALA A 74 1.18 10.06 12.10
CA ALA A 74 1.74 9.13 11.13
C ALA A 74 1.15 9.35 9.73
N PHE A 75 -0.17 9.56 9.62
CA PHE A 75 -0.81 9.87 8.34
C PHE A 75 -0.33 11.20 7.74
N LEU A 76 -0.10 12.23 8.54
CA LEU A 76 0.51 13.47 8.05
C LEU A 76 1.93 13.23 7.54
N ALA A 77 2.74 12.43 8.26
CA ALA A 77 4.08 12.06 7.82
C ALA A 77 4.05 11.28 6.50
N PHE A 78 3.09 10.35 6.31
CA PHE A 78 2.90 9.62 5.05
C PHE A 78 2.51 10.55 3.91
N GLY A 79 1.70 11.58 4.16
CA GLY A 79 1.39 12.63 3.18
C GLY A 79 2.66 13.33 2.67
N PHE A 80 3.54 13.76 3.58
CA PHE A 80 4.83 14.35 3.22
C PHE A 80 5.76 13.36 2.52
N TRP A 81 5.81 12.11 2.97
CA TRP A 81 6.59 11.06 2.31
C TRP A 81 6.11 10.86 0.87
N THR A 82 4.80 10.70 0.68
CA THR A 82 4.20 10.53 -0.64
C THR A 82 4.54 11.68 -1.59
N LEU A 83 4.59 12.93 -1.13
CA LEU A 83 4.97 14.07 -1.97
C LEU A 83 6.42 13.99 -2.50
N ARG A 84 7.33 13.35 -1.76
CA ARG A 84 8.71 13.15 -2.22
C ARG A 84 8.77 12.21 -3.43
N GLY A 85 7.82 11.29 -3.54
CA GLY A 85 7.78 10.24 -4.55
C GLY A 85 8.81 9.14 -4.30
N ASP A 86 8.45 7.96 -4.72
CA ASP A 86 9.29 6.77 -4.64
C ASP A 86 9.81 6.40 -6.02
N LYS A 87 11.04 5.87 -6.09
CA LYS A 87 11.65 5.40 -7.33
C LYS A 87 12.12 3.97 -7.13
N LEU A 88 11.93 3.14 -8.15
CA LEU A 88 12.55 1.81 -8.16
C LEU A 88 14.07 1.94 -8.06
N SER A 89 14.65 1.25 -7.09
CA SER A 89 16.08 1.10 -6.98
C SER A 89 16.65 0.26 -8.14
N ALA A 90 17.95 0.31 -8.35
CA ALA A 90 18.60 -0.52 -9.36
C ALA A 90 18.42 -2.01 -9.07
N GLU A 91 18.39 -2.40 -7.79
CA GLU A 91 18.19 -3.78 -7.35
C GLU A 91 16.76 -4.27 -7.60
N GLU A 92 15.75 -3.45 -7.29
CA GLU A 92 14.34 -3.75 -7.57
C GLU A 92 14.09 -3.89 -9.07
N LYS A 93 14.68 -3.02 -9.90
CA LYS A 93 14.64 -3.14 -11.36
C LYS A 93 15.30 -4.42 -11.84
N ALA A 94 16.46 -4.77 -11.30
CA ALA A 94 17.17 -6.00 -11.67
C ALA A 94 16.34 -7.24 -11.32
N LYS A 95 15.72 -7.30 -10.13
CA LYS A 95 14.82 -8.38 -9.72
C LYS A 95 13.60 -8.51 -10.65
N ALA A 96 12.97 -7.37 -11.00
CA ALA A 96 11.83 -7.34 -11.90
C ALA A 96 12.16 -7.79 -13.34
N THR A 97 13.43 -7.72 -13.74
CA THR A 97 13.89 -8.12 -15.08
C THR A 97 14.46 -9.54 -15.16
N GLN A 98 14.69 -10.21 -14.02
CA GLN A 98 15.22 -11.58 -14.02
C GLN A 98 14.20 -12.58 -14.58
N THR A 99 14.69 -13.46 -15.46
CA THR A 99 13.90 -14.58 -15.98
C THR A 99 14.09 -15.77 -15.03
N THR A 100 13.05 -16.13 -14.30
CA THR A 100 13.08 -17.28 -13.38
C THR A 100 12.13 -18.38 -13.83
N ARG A 101 12.43 -19.64 -13.43
CA ARG A 101 11.59 -20.80 -13.72
C ARG A 101 10.18 -20.71 -13.10
N SER A 102 10.02 -19.91 -12.05
CA SER A 102 8.73 -19.66 -11.41
C SER A 102 8.50 -18.16 -11.25
N ALA A 103 7.80 -17.58 -12.22
CA ALA A 103 7.44 -16.17 -12.23
C ALA A 103 6.63 -15.77 -11.00
N LEU A 104 5.72 -16.63 -10.53
CA LEU A 104 4.88 -16.35 -9.35
C LEU A 104 5.73 -16.13 -8.09
N PHE A 105 6.73 -17.00 -7.85
CA PHE A 105 7.64 -16.83 -6.70
C PHE A 105 8.55 -15.62 -6.84
N ALA A 106 9.04 -15.35 -8.06
CA ALA A 106 9.89 -14.17 -8.29
C ALA A 106 9.15 -12.88 -8.03
N VAL A 107 7.92 -12.75 -8.54
CA VAL A 107 7.05 -11.61 -8.28
C VAL A 107 6.73 -11.51 -6.79
N GLY A 108 6.30 -12.62 -6.18
CA GLY A 108 5.93 -12.65 -4.76
C GLY A 108 7.08 -12.21 -3.84
N ILE A 109 8.30 -12.74 -4.05
CA ILE A 109 9.47 -12.36 -3.25
C ILE A 109 9.85 -10.89 -3.50
N ALA A 110 9.85 -10.45 -4.77
CA ALA A 110 10.21 -9.07 -5.10
C ALA A 110 9.24 -8.07 -4.45
N PHE A 111 7.93 -8.32 -4.55
CA PHE A 111 6.91 -7.49 -3.91
C PHE A 111 6.97 -7.56 -2.40
N PHE A 112 7.09 -8.74 -1.82
CA PHE A 112 7.23 -8.89 -0.38
C PHE A 112 8.38 -8.04 0.19
N LEU A 113 9.55 -8.09 -0.46
CA LEU A 113 10.72 -7.32 -0.03
C LEU A 113 10.56 -5.81 -0.28
N ALA A 114 9.89 -5.43 -1.36
CA ALA A 114 9.66 -4.02 -1.70
C ALA A 114 8.66 -3.35 -0.75
N GLU A 115 7.65 -4.13 -0.29
CA GLU A 115 6.60 -3.64 0.62
C GLU A 115 7.00 -3.66 2.09
N LEU A 116 8.06 -4.41 2.47
CA LEU A 116 8.55 -4.40 3.85
C LEU A 116 9.09 -3.01 4.22
N GLY A 117 8.42 -2.38 5.20
CA GLY A 117 8.78 -1.04 5.69
C GLY A 117 8.35 0.10 4.79
N ASP A 118 7.57 -0.16 3.73
CA ASP A 118 7.01 0.88 2.88
C ASP A 118 5.85 1.63 3.56
N LYS A 119 5.46 2.76 2.98
CA LYS A 119 4.38 3.63 3.49
C LYS A 119 3.04 2.91 3.62
N THR A 120 2.72 1.98 2.71
CA THR A 120 1.47 1.22 2.72
C THR A 120 1.44 0.18 3.83
N MET A 121 2.57 -0.48 4.12
CA MET A 121 2.72 -1.34 5.31
C MET A 121 2.48 -0.53 6.59
N LEU A 122 3.14 0.61 6.74
CA LEU A 122 3.01 1.46 7.92
C LEU A 122 1.61 2.07 8.05
N ALA A 123 0.98 2.45 6.94
CA ALA A 123 -0.41 2.92 6.92
C ALA A 123 -1.38 1.81 7.34
N THR A 124 -1.16 0.57 6.90
CA THR A 124 -1.96 -0.59 7.29
C THR A 124 -1.83 -0.89 8.79
N ILE A 125 -0.61 -0.82 9.35
CA ILE A 125 -0.39 -0.91 10.80
C ILE A 125 -1.22 0.16 11.52
N THR A 126 -1.09 1.41 11.08
CA THR A 126 -1.77 2.56 11.68
C THR A 126 -3.30 2.42 11.61
N LEU A 127 -3.85 2.00 10.49
CA LEU A 127 -5.29 1.74 10.35
C LEU A 127 -5.76 0.63 11.30
N ALA A 128 -4.98 -0.43 11.47
CA ALA A 128 -5.33 -1.55 12.32
C ALA A 128 -5.28 -1.22 13.82
N THR A 129 -4.59 -0.15 14.24
CA THR A 129 -4.61 0.31 15.63
C THR A 129 -5.95 0.91 16.05
N THR A 130 -6.70 1.49 15.10
CA THR A 130 -7.94 2.24 15.35
C THR A 130 -9.17 1.56 14.78
N HIS A 131 -9.00 0.61 13.86
CA HIS A 131 -10.07 -0.09 13.16
C HIS A 131 -9.86 -1.61 13.25
N GLY A 132 -10.91 -2.39 13.14
CA GLY A 132 -10.83 -3.85 13.26
C GLY A 132 -9.85 -4.49 12.28
N TRP A 133 -8.99 -5.38 12.77
CA TRP A 133 -7.88 -5.98 12.01
C TRP A 133 -8.30 -6.71 10.74
N PHE A 134 -9.42 -7.46 10.79
CA PHE A 134 -9.86 -8.28 9.65
C PHE A 134 -10.33 -7.43 8.47
N GLY A 135 -11.17 -6.42 8.74
CA GLY A 135 -11.62 -5.48 7.71
C GLY A 135 -10.45 -4.69 7.12
N THR A 136 -9.50 -4.28 7.96
CA THR A 136 -8.28 -3.59 7.54
C THR A 136 -7.40 -4.50 6.67
N TRP A 137 -7.21 -5.77 7.05
CA TRP A 137 -6.41 -6.71 6.26
C TRP A 137 -6.97 -6.93 4.86
N ILE A 138 -8.27 -7.26 4.77
CA ILE A 138 -8.90 -7.51 3.47
C ILE A 138 -8.95 -6.22 2.64
N GLY A 139 -9.33 -5.10 3.25
CA GLY A 139 -9.44 -3.82 2.56
C GLY A 139 -8.09 -3.35 2.01
N SER A 140 -7.06 -3.32 2.84
CA SER A 140 -5.71 -2.91 2.41
C SER A 140 -5.13 -3.82 1.33
N THR A 141 -5.30 -5.14 1.48
CA THR A 141 -4.83 -6.11 0.48
C THR A 141 -5.53 -5.92 -0.86
N LEU A 142 -6.86 -5.84 -0.86
CA LEU A 142 -7.62 -5.66 -2.10
C LEU A 142 -7.41 -4.26 -2.70
N GLY A 143 -7.21 -3.23 -1.89
CA GLY A 143 -6.90 -1.89 -2.35
C GLY A 143 -5.59 -1.85 -3.15
N MET A 144 -4.53 -2.45 -2.60
CA MET A 144 -3.23 -2.55 -3.28
C MET A 144 -3.30 -3.38 -4.56
N VAL A 145 -3.88 -4.58 -4.47
CA VAL A 145 -4.03 -5.47 -5.64
C VAL A 145 -4.84 -4.81 -6.75
N ALA A 146 -5.89 -4.07 -6.40
CA ALA A 146 -6.70 -3.34 -7.38
C ALA A 146 -5.91 -2.20 -8.06
N ALA A 147 -5.11 -1.46 -7.30
CA ALA A 147 -4.26 -0.39 -7.82
C ALA A 147 -3.20 -0.94 -8.79
N ASP A 148 -2.52 -2.03 -8.42
CA ASP A 148 -1.53 -2.69 -9.28
C ASP A 148 -2.16 -3.31 -10.52
N ALA A 149 -3.31 -3.99 -10.38
CA ALA A 149 -4.05 -4.54 -11.51
C ALA A 149 -4.46 -3.44 -12.51
N MET A 150 -4.92 -2.31 -11.99
CA MET A 150 -5.27 -1.14 -12.81
C MET A 150 -4.03 -0.59 -13.53
N ALA A 151 -2.90 -0.45 -12.84
CA ALA A 151 -1.66 0.04 -13.45
C ALA A 151 -1.17 -0.87 -14.58
N ILE A 152 -1.17 -2.19 -14.36
CA ILE A 152 -0.82 -3.18 -15.39
C ILE A 152 -1.78 -3.05 -16.59
N GLY A 153 -3.09 -2.97 -16.33
CA GLY A 153 -4.11 -2.84 -17.38
C GLY A 153 -3.96 -1.56 -18.18
N VAL A 154 -3.81 -0.42 -17.51
CA VAL A 154 -3.61 0.89 -18.15
C VAL A 154 -2.30 0.91 -18.92
N GLY A 155 -1.23 0.38 -18.35
CA GLY A 155 0.09 0.28 -19.00
C GLY A 155 0.03 -0.55 -20.28
N ALA A 156 -0.69 -1.68 -20.26
CA ALA A 156 -0.88 -2.54 -21.43
C ALA A 156 -1.70 -1.88 -22.54
N LEU A 157 -2.75 -1.12 -22.18
CA LEU A 157 -3.67 -0.49 -23.13
C LEU A 157 -3.10 0.80 -23.73
N LEU A 158 -2.46 1.63 -22.93
CA LEU A 158 -2.03 2.97 -23.31
C LEU A 158 -0.54 3.05 -23.63
N GLY A 159 0.25 2.03 -23.30
CA GLY A 159 1.71 2.06 -23.43
C GLY A 159 2.37 3.17 -22.59
N ARG A 160 1.67 3.68 -21.58
CA ARG A 160 2.11 4.80 -20.73
C ARG A 160 1.83 4.47 -19.27
N SER A 161 2.70 4.97 -18.38
CA SER A 161 2.43 5.01 -16.95
C SER A 161 1.35 6.05 -16.63
N LEU A 162 0.68 5.89 -15.49
CA LEU A 162 -0.21 6.90 -14.93
C LEU A 162 0.55 8.23 -14.75
N PRO A 163 -0.14 9.39 -14.78
CA PRO A 163 0.49 10.69 -14.55
C PRO A 163 0.94 10.82 -13.08
N GLU A 164 2.11 10.27 -12.78
CA GLU A 164 2.66 10.09 -11.42
C GLU A 164 2.50 11.33 -10.53
N ARG A 165 2.72 12.53 -11.08
CA ARG A 165 2.65 13.78 -10.30
C ARG A 165 1.24 14.05 -9.77
N ILE A 166 0.21 13.89 -10.61
CA ILE A 166 -1.19 14.18 -10.23
C ILE A 166 -1.65 13.15 -9.22
N VAL A 167 -1.37 11.89 -9.49
CA VAL A 167 -1.76 10.77 -8.63
C VAL A 167 -1.09 10.88 -7.26
N ARG A 168 0.20 11.18 -7.21
CA ARG A 168 0.96 11.39 -5.99
C ARG A 168 0.43 12.54 -5.14
N ILE A 169 0.07 13.66 -5.76
CA ILE A 169 -0.55 14.79 -5.06
C ILE A 169 -1.92 14.37 -4.48
N GLY A 170 -2.73 13.65 -5.25
CA GLY A 170 -4.03 13.14 -4.79
C GLY A 170 -3.89 12.21 -3.58
N ALA A 171 -2.94 11.28 -3.62
CA ALA A 171 -2.63 10.39 -2.51
C ALA A 171 -2.17 11.16 -1.26
N ALA A 172 -1.27 12.13 -1.42
CA ALA A 172 -0.81 12.95 -0.31
C ALA A 172 -1.93 13.77 0.33
N VAL A 173 -2.83 14.36 -0.47
CA VAL A 173 -4.01 15.07 0.02
C VAL A 173 -4.90 14.14 0.83
N LEU A 174 -5.12 12.92 0.37
CA LEU A 174 -5.91 11.92 1.10
C LEU A 174 -5.27 11.62 2.48
N PHE A 175 -3.96 11.37 2.53
CA PHE A 175 -3.25 11.18 3.79
C PHE A 175 -3.37 12.38 4.74
N PHE A 176 -3.28 13.60 4.24
CA PHE A 176 -3.46 14.81 5.05
C PHE A 176 -4.89 14.93 5.59
N ILE A 177 -5.91 14.62 4.78
CA ILE A 177 -7.31 14.61 5.22
C ILE A 177 -7.52 13.61 6.35
N PHE A 178 -7.06 12.36 6.18
CA PHE A 178 -7.18 11.32 7.21
C PHE A 178 -6.40 11.68 8.47
N GLY A 179 -5.19 12.17 8.33
CA GLY A 179 -4.40 12.65 9.46
C GLY A 179 -5.11 13.75 10.25
N ALA A 180 -5.69 14.72 9.55
CA ALA A 180 -6.45 15.80 10.19
C ALA A 180 -7.72 15.30 10.92
N ILE A 181 -8.45 14.36 10.32
CA ILE A 181 -9.64 13.75 10.93
C ILE A 181 -9.24 13.03 12.22
N LEU A 182 -8.23 12.15 12.19
CA LEU A 182 -7.77 11.40 13.37
C LEU A 182 -7.28 12.33 14.48
N LEU A 183 -6.57 13.40 14.14
CA LEU A 183 -6.13 14.40 15.12
C LEU A 183 -7.34 15.14 15.75
N ALA A 184 -8.32 15.49 14.93
CA ALA A 184 -9.54 16.13 15.42
C ALA A 184 -10.33 15.21 16.37
N ASP A 185 -10.44 13.92 16.04
CA ASP A 185 -11.09 12.93 16.88
C ASP A 185 -10.35 12.73 18.20
N ALA A 186 -9.03 12.62 18.17
CA ALA A 186 -8.20 12.48 19.37
C ALA A 186 -8.28 13.69 20.32
N ILE A 187 -8.51 14.90 19.78
CA ILE A 187 -8.63 16.12 20.57
C ILE A 187 -10.05 16.25 21.18
N ARG A 188 -11.08 15.83 20.44
CA ARG A 188 -12.48 15.98 20.86
C ARG A 188 -12.94 14.89 21.86
N GLY A 189 -12.48 13.65 21.70
CA GLY A 189 -12.83 12.50 22.57
C GLY A 189 -11.95 12.41 23.78
#